data_fca605faa565af7d93273103de050d57
#
_entry.id   fca605faa565af7d93273103de050d57
#
_cell.length_a   1.000
_cell.length_b   1.000
_cell.length_c   1.000
_cell.angle_alpha   90.00
_cell.angle_beta   90.00
_cell.angle_gamma   90.00
#
_symmetry.space_group_name_H-M   'P 1'
#
loop_
_entity.id
_entity.type
_entity.pdbx_description
1 polymer ?
#
loop_
_entity_poly.entity_id
_entity_poly.type
_entity_poly.pdbx_seq_one_letter_code
_entity_poly.pdbx_strand_id
1 'polypeptide(L)'
;MNLETVNELIQSLESAGELSIKETKVMALAKAYLDVAAENVVRQEFVKICFRAAADGASLDGSDIQEIGERLGLFGRETYQPMLHGYICGHEAGEDSVYVMKSAPATSAYLAGIKADGVEAFAVKLRIPGDDPFLDALAKGVAI
;
A
#
# COMPACT_ATOMS: atom_id res chain seq x y z
N MET A 1 17.73 -1.73 -8.69
CA MET A 1 17.89 -2.61 -7.50
C MET A 1 17.03 -3.84 -7.74
N ASN A 2 17.57 -5.00 -7.59
CA ASN A 2 16.82 -6.25 -7.73
C ASN A 2 16.54 -6.86 -6.34
N LEU A 3 15.64 -7.85 -6.28
CA LEU A 3 15.24 -8.50 -5.02
C LEU A 3 16.40 -9.24 -4.35
N GLU A 4 17.32 -9.78 -5.14
CA GLU A 4 18.49 -10.48 -4.64
C GLU A 4 19.40 -9.54 -3.83
N THR A 5 19.73 -8.39 -4.40
CA THR A 5 20.52 -7.35 -3.71
C THR A 5 19.86 -6.89 -2.42
N VAL A 6 18.54 -6.75 -2.40
CA VAL A 6 17.80 -6.36 -1.19
C VAL A 6 17.86 -7.46 -0.13
N ASN A 7 17.70 -8.72 -0.51
CA ASN A 7 17.82 -9.86 0.41
C ASN A 7 19.24 -9.99 0.97
N GLU A 8 20.29 -9.82 0.15
CA GLU A 8 21.69 -9.82 0.61
C GLU A 8 21.94 -8.70 1.62
N LEU A 9 21.42 -7.50 1.37
CA LEU A 9 21.51 -6.38 2.29
C LEU A 9 20.85 -6.69 3.64
N ILE A 10 19.65 -7.26 3.63
CA ILE A 10 18.93 -7.65 4.84
C ILE A 10 19.73 -8.69 5.63
N GLN A 11 20.24 -9.73 4.95
CA GLN A 11 21.04 -10.77 5.61
C GLN A 11 22.35 -10.20 6.21
N SER A 12 23.00 -9.30 5.49
CA SER A 12 24.20 -8.62 5.97
C SER A 12 23.92 -7.81 7.22
N LEU A 13 22.83 -7.07 7.25
CA LEU A 13 22.44 -6.27 8.40
C LEU A 13 21.98 -7.14 9.60
N GLU A 14 21.25 -8.22 9.34
CA GLU A 14 20.81 -9.15 10.40
C GLU A 14 21.99 -9.88 11.07
N SER A 15 23.05 -10.17 10.33
CA SER A 15 24.24 -10.83 10.86
C SER A 15 25.24 -9.88 11.52
N ALA A 16 25.09 -8.59 11.37
CA ALA A 16 26.03 -7.60 11.93
C ALA A 16 25.91 -7.37 13.44
N GLY A 17 24.89 -7.94 14.11
CA GLY A 17 24.64 -7.74 15.52
C GLY A 17 23.92 -6.42 15.81
N GLU A 18 24.51 -5.57 16.64
CA GLU A 18 23.90 -4.28 16.99
C GLU A 18 23.99 -3.29 15.83
N LEU A 19 22.81 -2.78 15.39
CA LEU A 19 22.72 -1.85 14.28
C LEU A 19 22.74 -0.40 14.74
N SER A 20 23.43 0.45 14.00
CA SER A 20 23.32 1.90 14.13
C SER A 20 21.92 2.38 13.71
N ILE A 21 21.57 3.63 14.07
CA ILE A 21 20.30 4.25 13.68
C ILE A 21 20.12 4.28 12.15
N LYS A 22 21.21 4.53 11.42
CA LYS A 22 21.17 4.54 9.95
C LYS A 22 20.92 3.15 9.37
N GLU A 23 21.60 2.14 9.89
CA GLU A 23 21.42 0.75 9.47
C GLU A 23 20.03 0.23 9.78
N THR A 24 19.45 0.61 10.93
CA THR A 24 18.08 0.28 11.29
C THR A 24 17.08 0.88 10.27
N LYS A 25 17.30 2.12 9.84
CA LYS A 25 16.45 2.76 8.81
C LYS A 25 16.59 2.09 7.45
N VAL A 26 17.81 1.71 7.07
CA VAL A 26 18.07 0.99 5.81
C VAL A 26 17.41 -0.39 5.84
N MET A 27 17.48 -1.10 6.96
CA MET A 27 16.79 -2.38 7.15
C MET A 27 15.28 -2.24 6.99
N ALA A 28 14.68 -1.24 7.63
CA ALA A 28 13.23 -0.97 7.52
C ALA A 28 12.83 -0.67 6.08
N LEU A 29 13.62 0.14 5.36
CA LEU A 29 13.38 0.46 3.95
C LEU A 29 13.49 -0.79 3.07
N ALA A 30 14.50 -1.63 3.29
CA ALA A 30 14.70 -2.85 2.53
C ALA A 30 13.52 -3.83 2.71
N LYS A 31 13.05 -4.02 3.93
CA LYS A 31 11.86 -4.84 4.23
C LYS A 31 10.59 -4.28 3.59
N ALA A 32 10.36 -2.98 3.71
CA ALA A 32 9.21 -2.32 3.06
C ALA A 32 9.25 -2.47 1.53
N TYR A 33 10.42 -2.41 0.92
CA TYR A 33 10.58 -2.65 -0.52
C TYR A 33 10.16 -4.07 -0.91
N LEU A 34 10.56 -5.09 -0.14
CA LEU A 34 10.17 -6.48 -0.41
C LEU A 34 8.65 -6.67 -0.30
N ASP A 35 8.02 -6.06 0.69
CA ASP A 35 6.57 -6.15 0.89
C ASP A 35 5.81 -5.51 -0.28
N VAL A 36 6.22 -4.32 -0.72
CA VAL A 36 5.63 -3.65 -1.89
C VAL A 36 5.86 -4.45 -3.17
N ALA A 37 7.04 -5.03 -3.33
CA ALA A 37 7.35 -5.87 -4.49
C ALA A 37 6.48 -7.12 -4.53
N ALA A 38 6.24 -7.77 -3.39
CA ALA A 38 5.36 -8.93 -3.28
C ALA A 38 3.90 -8.58 -3.64
N GLU A 39 3.38 -7.46 -3.13
CA GLU A 39 2.05 -6.98 -3.52
C GLU A 39 1.94 -6.69 -5.02
N ASN A 40 2.99 -6.14 -5.62
CA ASN A 40 3.02 -5.84 -7.05
C ASN A 40 3.03 -7.11 -7.92
N VAL A 41 3.73 -8.15 -7.51
CA VAL A 41 3.76 -9.44 -8.23
C VAL A 41 2.35 -10.02 -8.39
N VAL A 42 1.57 -10.01 -7.32
CA VAL A 42 0.18 -10.52 -7.33
C VAL A 42 -0.70 -9.72 -8.30
N ARG A 43 -0.58 -8.40 -8.28
CA ARG A 43 -1.32 -7.53 -9.20
C ARG A 43 -0.92 -7.76 -10.66
N GLN A 44 0.38 -7.92 -10.92
CA GLN A 44 0.87 -8.23 -12.25
C GLN A 44 0.36 -9.56 -12.76
N GLU A 45 0.22 -10.56 -11.90
CA GLU A 45 -0.34 -11.85 -12.29
C GLU A 45 -1.80 -11.72 -12.72
N PHE A 46 -2.61 -10.93 -12.00
CA PHE A 46 -3.98 -10.61 -12.42
C PHE A 46 -4.02 -9.93 -13.79
N VAL A 47 -3.16 -8.93 -14.00
CA VAL A 47 -3.06 -8.24 -15.30
C VAL A 47 -2.66 -9.19 -16.42
N LYS A 48 -1.72 -10.12 -16.17
CA LYS A 48 -1.31 -11.12 -17.18
C LYS A 48 -2.45 -12.07 -17.53
N ILE A 49 -3.26 -12.49 -16.58
CA ILE A 49 -4.42 -13.34 -16.83
C ILE A 49 -5.42 -12.59 -17.72
N CYS A 50 -5.74 -11.34 -17.40
CA CYS A 50 -6.61 -10.51 -18.22
C CYS A 50 -6.05 -10.29 -19.64
N PHE A 51 -4.75 -10.03 -19.76
CA PHE A 51 -4.09 -9.86 -21.03
C PHE A 51 -4.15 -11.13 -21.89
N ARG A 52 -3.89 -12.30 -21.32
CA ARG A 52 -3.98 -13.58 -22.03
C ARG A 52 -5.39 -13.82 -22.55
N ALA A 53 -6.40 -13.61 -21.70
CA ALA A 53 -7.80 -13.74 -22.11
C ALA A 53 -8.12 -12.82 -23.29
N ALA A 54 -7.69 -11.56 -23.23
CA ALA A 54 -7.90 -10.61 -24.32
C ALA A 54 -7.15 -11.01 -25.60
N ALA A 55 -5.91 -11.48 -25.49
CA ALA A 55 -5.09 -11.89 -26.62
C ALA A 55 -5.63 -13.16 -27.31
N ASP A 56 -6.15 -14.09 -26.53
CA ASP A 56 -6.72 -15.35 -27.03
C ASP A 56 -8.18 -15.21 -27.48
N GLY A 57 -8.79 -14.05 -27.33
CA GLY A 57 -10.20 -13.80 -27.62
C GLY A 57 -11.17 -14.50 -26.67
N ALA A 58 -10.68 -14.92 -25.50
CA ALA A 58 -11.50 -15.51 -24.45
C ALA A 58 -12.30 -14.44 -23.71
N SER A 59 -13.50 -14.80 -23.25
CA SER A 59 -14.31 -13.93 -22.39
C SER A 59 -14.04 -14.26 -20.93
N LEU A 60 -13.91 -13.23 -20.11
CA LEU A 60 -13.96 -13.35 -18.65
C LEU A 60 -15.26 -12.70 -18.19
N ASP A 61 -16.13 -13.46 -17.58
CA ASP A 61 -17.32 -12.92 -16.94
C ASP A 61 -17.05 -12.48 -15.49
N GLY A 62 -18.06 -11.91 -14.84
CA GLY A 62 -17.92 -11.46 -13.46
C GLY A 62 -17.55 -12.56 -12.48
N SER A 63 -18.01 -13.79 -12.71
CA SER A 63 -17.72 -14.96 -11.89
C SER A 63 -16.25 -15.38 -12.01
N ASP A 64 -15.74 -15.38 -13.24
CA ASP A 64 -14.33 -15.68 -13.52
C ASP A 64 -13.40 -14.67 -12.83
N ILE A 65 -13.75 -13.38 -12.93
CA ILE A 65 -13.00 -12.29 -12.30
C ILE A 65 -13.01 -12.43 -10.77
N GLN A 66 -14.14 -12.76 -10.17
CA GLN A 66 -14.27 -12.99 -8.74
C GLN A 66 -13.37 -14.15 -8.28
N GLU A 67 -13.43 -15.29 -8.96
CA GLU A 67 -12.62 -16.46 -8.63
C GLU A 67 -11.12 -16.16 -8.73
N ILE A 68 -10.70 -15.50 -9.80
CA ILE A 68 -9.29 -15.12 -10.01
C ILE A 68 -8.84 -14.14 -8.92
N GLY A 69 -9.64 -13.14 -8.63
CA GLY A 69 -9.33 -12.13 -7.60
C GLY A 69 -9.25 -12.72 -6.20
N GLU A 70 -10.14 -13.63 -5.84
CA GLU A 70 -10.10 -14.36 -4.56
C GLU A 70 -8.87 -15.26 -4.45
N ARG A 71 -8.57 -16.03 -5.49
CA ARG A 71 -7.41 -16.92 -5.54
C ARG A 71 -6.08 -16.15 -5.40
N LEU A 72 -5.99 -14.99 -6.01
CA LEU A 72 -4.82 -14.12 -5.91
C LEU A 72 -4.80 -13.26 -4.63
N GLY A 73 -5.85 -13.30 -3.83
CA GLY A 73 -5.94 -12.50 -2.62
C GLY A 73 -6.16 -11.00 -2.85
N LEU A 74 -6.64 -10.62 -4.04
CA LEU A 74 -6.95 -9.22 -4.38
C LEU A 74 -8.36 -8.82 -3.98
N PHE A 75 -9.29 -9.76 -3.98
CA PHE A 75 -10.67 -9.59 -3.58
C PHE A 75 -10.97 -10.49 -2.38
N GLY A 76 -11.98 -10.13 -1.63
CA GLY A 76 -12.47 -10.92 -0.52
C GLY A 76 -13.95 -10.69 -0.30
N ARG A 77 -14.53 -11.48 0.58
CA ARG A 77 -15.90 -11.31 1.02
C ARG A 77 -15.93 -10.89 2.46
N GLU A 78 -16.79 -9.96 2.76
CA GLU A 78 -17.06 -9.49 4.13
C GLU A 78 -18.56 -9.53 4.38
N THR A 79 -18.95 -9.71 5.64
CA THR A 79 -20.35 -9.57 6.04
C THR A 79 -20.83 -8.15 5.78
N TYR A 80 -21.97 -8.02 5.12
CA TYR A 80 -22.53 -6.73 4.78
C TYR A 80 -22.86 -5.91 6.02
N GLN A 81 -22.36 -4.68 6.03
CA GLN A 81 -22.66 -3.68 7.04
C GLN A 81 -22.84 -2.31 6.37
N PRO A 82 -24.05 -1.69 6.43
CA PRO A 82 -24.32 -0.44 5.74
C PRO A 82 -23.38 0.71 6.13
N MET A 83 -22.91 0.72 7.39
CA MET A 83 -21.96 1.73 7.88
C MET A 83 -20.60 1.67 7.20
N LEU A 84 -20.18 0.48 6.75
CA LEU A 84 -18.88 0.25 6.11
C LEU A 84 -18.98 0.20 4.59
N HIS A 85 -20.04 -0.40 4.06
CA HIS A 85 -20.17 -0.71 2.64
C HIS A 85 -21.15 0.20 1.88
N GLY A 86 -21.82 1.12 2.61
CA GLY A 86 -22.93 1.89 2.07
C GLY A 86 -24.20 1.06 1.95
N TYR A 87 -25.29 1.72 1.59
CA TYR A 87 -26.60 1.04 1.40
C TYR A 87 -26.63 0.26 0.08
N ILE A 88 -26.90 -1.03 0.18
CA ILE A 88 -27.09 -1.91 -0.99
C ILE A 88 -28.51 -2.50 -0.88
N CYS A 89 -29.36 -2.17 -1.89
CA CYS A 89 -30.71 -2.66 -1.92
C CYS A 89 -30.76 -4.20 -2.00
N GLY A 90 -31.57 -4.81 -1.14
CA GLY A 90 -31.74 -6.25 -1.10
C GLY A 90 -30.67 -6.99 -0.29
N HIS A 91 -29.76 -6.28 0.38
CA HIS A 91 -28.79 -6.88 1.29
C HIS A 91 -29.20 -6.66 2.74
N GLU A 92 -29.12 -7.72 3.55
CA GLU A 92 -29.45 -7.72 4.96
C GLU A 92 -28.18 -7.64 5.81
N ALA A 93 -28.13 -6.62 6.67
CA ALA A 93 -26.96 -6.36 7.50
C ALA A 93 -26.68 -7.54 8.46
N GLY A 94 -25.44 -8.00 8.48
CA GLY A 94 -25.02 -9.12 9.32
C GLY A 94 -25.30 -10.51 8.75
N GLU A 95 -26.08 -10.65 7.69
CA GLU A 95 -26.44 -11.92 7.07
C GLU A 95 -25.82 -12.06 5.66
N ASP A 96 -25.97 -11.06 4.82
CA ASP A 96 -25.41 -11.09 3.47
C ASP A 96 -23.92 -10.78 3.43
N SER A 97 -23.28 -11.19 2.36
CA SER A 97 -21.87 -10.88 2.10
C SER A 97 -21.71 -9.95 0.90
N VAL A 98 -20.67 -9.14 0.95
CA VAL A 98 -20.28 -8.25 -0.16
C VAL A 98 -18.84 -8.51 -0.57
N TYR A 99 -18.54 -8.30 -1.85
CA TYR A 99 -17.18 -8.30 -2.34
C TYR A 99 -16.49 -6.98 -1.99
N VAL A 100 -15.28 -7.10 -1.49
CA VAL A 100 -14.41 -5.97 -1.18
C VAL A 100 -13.04 -6.16 -1.81
N MET A 101 -12.44 -5.06 -2.20
CA MET A 101 -11.01 -5.09 -2.57
C MET A 101 -10.17 -5.24 -1.32
N LYS A 102 -9.26 -6.20 -1.31
CA LYS A 102 -8.29 -6.30 -0.23
C LYS A 102 -7.28 -5.16 -0.31
N SER A 103 -7.02 -4.56 0.83
CA SER A 103 -6.04 -3.49 0.92
C SER A 103 -4.63 -3.99 0.56
N ALA A 104 -3.82 -3.08 0.07
CA ALA A 104 -2.39 -3.28 -0.12
C ALA A 104 -1.64 -2.49 0.98
N PRO A 105 -1.50 -3.05 2.18
CA PRO A 105 -1.02 -2.29 3.34
C PRO A 105 0.40 -1.77 3.15
N ALA A 106 1.29 -2.53 2.53
CA ALA A 106 2.66 -2.11 2.29
C ALA A 106 2.72 -0.96 1.28
N THR A 107 1.98 -1.04 0.17
CA THR A 107 1.88 0.06 -0.80
C THR A 107 1.26 1.30 -0.18
N SER A 108 0.20 1.14 0.60
CA SER A 108 -0.50 2.25 1.26
C SER A 108 0.40 2.95 2.29
N ALA A 109 1.15 2.19 3.07
CA ALA A 109 2.11 2.72 4.04
C ALA A 109 3.25 3.49 3.35
N TYR A 110 3.77 2.95 2.24
CA TYR A 110 4.81 3.61 1.44
C TYR A 110 4.33 4.95 0.87
N LEU A 111 3.14 4.98 0.27
CA LEU A 111 2.55 6.20 -0.28
C LEU A 111 2.24 7.24 0.81
N ALA A 112 1.79 6.80 1.99
CA ALA A 112 1.57 7.68 3.12
C ALA A 112 2.88 8.31 3.60
N GLY A 113 3.97 7.53 3.65
CA GLY A 113 5.31 8.02 3.97
C GLY A 113 5.79 9.08 2.98
N ILE A 114 5.67 8.83 1.67
CA ILE A 114 6.04 9.81 0.63
C ILE A 114 5.24 11.11 0.78
N LYS A 115 3.94 11.01 1.04
CA LYS A 115 3.11 12.21 1.25
C LYS A 115 3.54 13.00 2.48
N ALA A 116 3.83 12.32 3.59
CA ALA A 116 4.30 12.96 4.81
C ALA A 116 5.64 13.68 4.58
N ASP A 117 6.61 13.00 3.96
CA ASP A 117 7.91 13.57 3.63
C ASP A 117 7.79 14.77 2.68
N GLY A 118 6.88 14.69 1.71
CA GLY A 118 6.60 15.80 0.79
C GLY A 118 6.02 17.02 1.49
N VAL A 119 5.10 16.83 2.42
CA VAL A 119 4.53 17.91 3.24
C VAL A 119 5.60 18.54 4.12
N GLU A 120 6.42 17.73 4.77
CA GLU A 120 7.52 18.21 5.62
C GLU A 120 8.54 19.01 4.82
N ALA A 121 8.96 18.49 3.65
CA ALA A 121 9.88 19.19 2.75
C ALA A 121 9.31 20.53 2.26
N PHE A 122 8.02 20.59 1.96
CA PHE A 122 7.33 21.81 1.57
C PHE A 122 7.27 22.80 2.73
N ALA A 123 6.91 22.36 3.94
CA ALA A 123 6.86 23.17 5.14
C ALA A 123 8.21 23.81 5.46
N VAL A 124 9.30 23.02 5.33
CA VAL A 124 10.67 23.54 5.51
C VAL A 124 11.01 24.64 4.49
N LYS A 125 10.57 24.49 3.24
CA LYS A 125 10.78 25.51 2.19
C LYS A 125 9.99 26.80 2.44
N LEU A 126 8.83 26.70 3.08
CA LEU A 126 8.01 27.84 3.44
C LEU A 126 8.52 28.58 4.69
N ARG A 127 9.42 27.94 5.43
CA ARG A 127 9.96 28.54 6.66
C ARG A 127 10.83 29.73 6.34
N ILE A 128 10.31 30.90 6.62
CA ILE A 128 11.08 32.15 6.57
C ILE A 128 11.79 32.28 7.92
N PRO A 129 13.11 32.37 7.95
CA PRO A 129 13.82 32.52 9.23
C PRO A 129 13.39 33.81 9.93
N GLY A 130 12.78 33.68 11.07
CA GLY A 130 12.81 34.64 12.14
C GLY A 130 11.54 35.37 12.55
N ASP A 131 10.42 35.41 11.81
CA ASP A 131 9.52 36.48 12.16
C ASP A 131 8.00 36.24 12.16
N ASP A 132 7.50 35.13 11.70
CA ASP A 132 6.06 34.91 11.72
C ASP A 132 5.69 33.65 12.47
N PRO A 133 5.10 33.79 13.69
CA PRO A 133 4.63 32.63 14.46
C PRO A 133 3.64 31.74 13.72
N PHE A 134 2.85 32.36 12.81
CA PHE A 134 1.89 31.65 11.99
C PHE A 134 2.59 30.75 10.96
N LEU A 135 3.57 31.28 10.24
CA LEU A 135 4.35 30.50 9.28
C LEU A 135 5.21 29.44 9.96
N ASP A 136 5.75 29.72 11.14
CA ASP A 136 6.49 28.74 11.92
C ASP A 136 5.60 27.59 12.42
N ALA A 137 4.39 27.90 12.87
CA ALA A 137 3.40 26.90 13.26
C ALA A 137 2.95 26.05 12.05
N LEU A 138 2.75 26.67 10.90
CA LEU A 138 2.41 25.98 9.65
C LEU A 138 3.55 25.05 9.19
N ALA A 139 4.79 25.52 9.28
CA ALA A 139 5.98 24.75 8.94
C ALA A 139 6.19 23.53 9.86
N LYS A 140 5.74 23.62 11.10
CA LYS A 140 5.75 22.50 12.07
C LYS A 140 4.57 21.55 11.93
N GLY A 141 3.63 21.82 11.03
CA GLY A 141 2.43 21.01 10.84
C GLY A 141 1.46 21.08 12.03
N VAL A 142 1.52 22.15 12.81
CA VAL A 142 0.59 22.37 13.93
C VAL A 142 -0.70 22.96 13.39
N ALA A 143 -1.85 22.39 13.78
CA ALA A 143 -3.15 22.96 13.49
C ALA A 143 -3.30 24.30 14.22
N ILE A 144 -3.77 25.29 13.48
CA ILE A 144 -4.00 26.63 13.98
C ILE A 144 -5.48 26.80 14.27
#